data_fb0982730e9e0c2f0e4a44a52914419c
#
_entry.id   fb0982730e9e0c2f0e4a44a52914419c
#
_cell.length_a   1.000
_cell.length_b   1.000
_cell.length_c   1.000
_cell.angle_alpha   90.00
_cell.angle_beta   90.00
_cell.angle_gamma   90.00
#
_symmetry.space_group_name_H-M   'P 1'
#
loop_
_entity.id
_entity.type
_entity.pdbx_description
1 polymer ?
#
loop_
_entity_poly.entity_id
_entity_poly.type
_entity_poly.pdbx_seq_one_letter_code
_entity_poly.pdbx_strand_id
1 'polypeptide(L)'
;MAISRVLIMAAGTGGHVFPALAIARQLEARGVKVDWLGTPGGMEEKLLEGTGYEFHRIAAKGLKGKGIARLIGAPWMLTHSLWQSLLIMHEIDPDCVLGMGGYVSGPGGVAARVLRKKLYLHEQNAVVGFTNRLLARIATRVFE
;
A
#
# COMPACT_ATOMS: atom_id res chain seq x y z
N MET A 1 -2.70 1.45 -23.24
CA MET A 1 -1.31 1.31 -22.75
C MET A 1 -1.22 0.07 -21.86
N ALA A 2 -0.29 -0.81 -22.15
CA ALA A 2 -0.09 -2.00 -21.33
C ALA A 2 0.54 -1.60 -19.98
N ILE A 3 0.06 -2.21 -18.89
CA ILE A 3 0.66 -2.04 -17.56
C ILE A 3 1.95 -2.84 -17.50
N SER A 4 3.06 -2.19 -17.19
CA SER A 4 4.39 -2.78 -17.11
C SER A 4 4.94 -2.83 -15.67
N ARG A 5 4.48 -1.91 -14.81
CA ARG A 5 4.93 -1.81 -13.42
C ARG A 5 3.78 -1.45 -12.48
N VAL A 6 3.65 -2.21 -11.40
CA VAL A 6 2.61 -2.03 -10.38
C VAL A 6 3.25 -1.92 -9.00
N LEU A 7 2.82 -0.93 -8.22
CA LEU A 7 3.15 -0.84 -6.81
C LEU A 7 1.99 -1.44 -5.99
N ILE A 8 2.26 -2.50 -5.25
CA ILE A 8 1.31 -3.11 -4.31
C ILE A 8 1.54 -2.54 -2.92
N MET A 9 0.47 -2.10 -2.29
CA MET A 9 0.47 -1.60 -0.91
C MET A 9 -0.30 -2.58 -0.04
N ALA A 10 0.40 -3.34 0.78
CA ALA A 10 -0.20 -4.27 1.73
C ALA A 10 0.71 -4.43 2.94
N ALA A 11 0.16 -4.23 4.12
CA ALA A 11 0.88 -4.33 5.38
C ALA A 11 -0.03 -4.72 6.54
N GLY A 12 0.56 -5.20 7.61
CA GLY A 12 -0.06 -5.39 8.91
C GLY A 12 -0.48 -6.83 9.18
N THR A 13 -1.46 -7.36 8.48
CA THR A 13 -2.00 -8.71 8.75
C THR A 13 -1.92 -9.62 7.53
N GLY A 14 -1.90 -10.93 7.78
CA GLY A 14 -1.96 -11.94 6.71
C GLY A 14 -3.18 -11.80 5.81
N GLY A 15 -4.30 -11.29 6.33
CA GLY A 15 -5.51 -11.03 5.55
C GLY A 15 -5.32 -10.03 4.42
N HIS A 16 -4.33 -9.15 4.52
CA HIS A 16 -3.96 -8.22 3.45
C HIS A 16 -2.78 -8.73 2.61
N VAL A 17 -1.80 -9.33 3.26
CA VAL A 17 -0.53 -9.70 2.63
C VAL A 17 -0.65 -10.93 1.74
N PHE A 18 -1.33 -11.98 2.18
CA PHE A 18 -1.46 -13.21 1.38
C PHE A 18 -2.26 -13.01 0.07
N PRO A 19 -3.43 -12.35 0.07
CA PRO A 19 -4.10 -12.03 -1.19
C PRO A 19 -3.27 -11.15 -2.11
N ALA A 20 -2.56 -10.18 -1.55
CA ALA A 20 -1.66 -9.32 -2.31
C ALA A 20 -0.52 -10.10 -2.96
N LEU A 21 0.06 -11.07 -2.25
CA LEU A 21 1.11 -11.93 -2.77
C LEU A 21 0.60 -12.83 -3.91
N ALA A 22 -0.62 -13.32 -3.81
CA ALA A 22 -1.25 -14.09 -4.88
C ALA A 22 -1.43 -13.25 -6.15
N ILE A 23 -1.88 -12.00 -6.02
CA ILE A 23 -1.99 -11.06 -7.12
C ILE A 23 -0.62 -10.71 -7.70
N ALA A 24 0.38 -10.47 -6.85
CA ALA A 24 1.75 -10.17 -7.29
C ALA A 24 2.31 -11.28 -8.20
N ARG A 25 2.15 -12.54 -7.81
CA ARG A 25 2.57 -13.68 -8.61
C ARG A 25 1.87 -13.77 -9.97
N GLN A 26 0.58 -13.44 -10.00
CA GLN A 26 -0.19 -13.42 -11.26
C GLN A 26 0.25 -12.28 -12.18
N LEU A 27 0.59 -11.13 -11.63
CA LEU A 27 1.13 -10.01 -12.40
C LEU A 27 2.51 -10.33 -12.96
N GLU A 28 3.38 -10.89 -12.12
CA GLU A 28 4.73 -11.32 -12.52
C GLU A 28 4.67 -12.37 -13.64
N ALA A 29 3.77 -13.36 -13.55
CA ALA A 29 3.57 -14.37 -14.58
C ALA A 29 3.12 -13.77 -15.94
N ARG A 30 2.59 -12.56 -15.93
CA ARG A 30 2.22 -11.77 -17.12
C ARG A 30 3.29 -10.76 -17.56
N GLY A 31 4.47 -10.84 -16.97
CA GLY A 31 5.60 -9.95 -17.30
C GLY A 31 5.51 -8.55 -16.70
N VAL A 32 4.64 -8.34 -15.70
CA VAL A 32 4.50 -7.06 -15.01
C VAL A 32 5.50 -7.00 -13.85
N LYS A 33 6.30 -5.95 -13.79
CA LYS A 33 7.19 -5.70 -12.64
C LYS A 33 6.35 -5.31 -11.43
N VAL A 34 6.60 -5.96 -10.30
CA VAL A 34 5.91 -5.68 -9.04
C VAL A 34 6.89 -5.10 -8.03
N ASP A 35 6.54 -3.94 -7.50
CA ASP A 35 7.15 -3.34 -6.33
C ASP A 35 6.17 -3.41 -5.15
N TRP A 36 6.69 -3.41 -3.94
CA TRP A 36 5.88 -3.52 -2.73
C TRP A 36 6.14 -2.38 -1.76
N LEU A 37 5.08 -1.78 -1.26
CA LEU A 37 5.13 -0.77 -0.21
C LEU A 37 4.65 -1.38 1.11
N GLY A 38 5.49 -1.36 2.11
CA GLY A 38 5.22 -1.92 3.41
C GLY A 38 5.91 -1.17 4.54
N THR A 39 5.94 -1.78 5.71
CA THR A 39 6.55 -1.21 6.92
C THR A 39 7.80 -1.97 7.33
N PRO A 40 8.80 -1.29 7.91
CA PRO A 40 10.01 -1.97 8.38
C PRO A 40 9.67 -2.98 9.49
N GLY A 41 10.17 -4.20 9.37
CA GLY A 41 9.97 -5.28 10.33
C GLY A 41 8.55 -5.84 10.39
N GLY A 42 7.70 -5.47 9.44
CA GLY A 42 6.35 -6.02 9.32
C GLY A 42 6.33 -7.48 8.84
N MET A 43 5.15 -8.10 8.94
CA MET A 43 4.95 -9.46 8.43
C MET A 43 5.24 -9.54 6.92
N GLU A 44 4.82 -8.52 6.19
CA GLU A 44 5.02 -8.42 4.75
C GLU A 44 6.50 -8.46 4.36
N GLU A 45 7.36 -7.76 5.09
CA GLU A 45 8.80 -7.77 4.81
C GLU A 45 9.40 -9.17 4.91
N LYS A 46 9.03 -9.93 5.95
CA LYS A 46 9.48 -11.30 6.16
C LYS A 46 8.96 -12.26 5.10
N LEU A 47 7.69 -12.11 4.71
CA LEU A 47 7.06 -12.98 3.72
C LEU A 47 7.59 -12.73 2.30
N LEU A 48 8.13 -11.56 2.03
CA LEU A 48 8.69 -11.20 0.74
C LEU A 48 10.18 -11.51 0.61
N GLU A 49 10.84 -11.91 1.69
CA GLU A 49 12.24 -12.38 1.64
C GLU A 49 12.37 -13.53 0.64
N GLY A 50 13.32 -13.41 -0.28
CA GLY A 50 13.58 -14.42 -1.30
C GLY A 50 12.61 -14.42 -2.51
N THR A 51 11.58 -13.56 -2.54
CA THR A 51 10.63 -13.48 -3.67
C THR A 51 11.16 -12.70 -4.86
N GLY A 52 12.17 -11.83 -4.67
CA GLY A 52 12.70 -10.95 -5.70
C GLY A 52 11.91 -9.65 -5.90
N TYR A 53 10.78 -9.44 -5.23
CA TYR A 53 10.06 -8.17 -5.27
C TYR A 53 10.86 -7.07 -4.57
N GLU A 54 10.95 -5.89 -5.19
CA GLU A 54 11.55 -4.72 -4.56
C GLU A 54 10.62 -4.21 -3.45
N PHE A 55 11.15 -4.16 -2.23
CA PHE A 55 10.42 -3.76 -1.04
C PHE A 55 10.80 -2.33 -0.63
N HIS A 56 9.81 -1.46 -0.60
CA HIS A 56 9.95 -0.07 -0.19
C HIS A 56 9.30 0.13 1.18
N ARG A 57 9.99 0.83 2.06
CA ARG A 57 9.59 1.01 3.47
C ARG A 57 9.10 2.42 3.70
N ILE A 58 7.97 2.55 4.37
CA ILE A 58 7.49 3.82 4.91
C ILE A 58 7.20 3.68 6.39
N ALA A 59 7.37 4.77 7.14
CA ALA A 59 7.13 4.82 8.57
C ALA A 59 5.62 4.94 8.89
N ALA A 60 4.84 3.95 8.49
CA ALA A 60 3.42 3.87 8.80
C ALA A 60 3.19 2.86 9.92
N LYS A 61 2.45 3.26 10.95
CA LYS A 61 2.01 2.39 12.04
C LYS A 61 0.51 2.52 12.21
N GLY A 62 -0.12 1.45 12.73
CA GLY A 62 -1.53 1.52 13.07
C GLY A 62 -1.81 2.55 14.16
N LEU A 63 -2.84 3.33 13.94
CA LEU A 63 -3.35 4.28 14.94
C LEU A 63 -4.13 3.57 16.06
N LYS A 64 -4.20 2.24 16.04
CA LYS A 64 -4.81 1.45 17.11
C LYS A 64 -3.94 1.48 18.36
N GLY A 65 -4.45 2.06 19.43
CA GLY A 65 -3.82 2.10 20.74
C GLY A 65 -4.20 3.34 21.52
N LYS A 66 -4.29 3.16 22.84
CA LYS A 66 -4.71 4.19 23.78
C LYS A 66 -3.55 5.13 24.11
N GLY A 67 -3.76 6.43 24.03
CA GLY A 67 -2.85 7.45 24.56
C GLY A 67 -2.85 8.75 23.77
N ILE A 68 -2.86 9.87 24.49
CA ILE A 68 -2.83 11.23 23.96
C ILE A 68 -1.54 11.48 23.15
N ALA A 69 -0.40 10.93 23.59
CA ALA A 69 0.87 11.05 22.89
C ALA A 69 0.81 10.49 21.44
N ARG A 70 0.03 9.43 21.21
CA ARG A 70 -0.18 8.85 19.89
C ARG A 70 -1.05 9.74 18.98
N LEU A 71 -2.05 10.39 19.54
CA LEU A 71 -2.89 11.36 18.84
C LEU A 71 -2.10 12.61 18.41
N ILE A 72 -1.16 13.05 19.24
CA ILE A 72 -0.30 14.21 18.96
C ILE A 72 0.76 13.85 17.88
N GLY A 73 1.31 12.65 17.93
CA GLY A 73 2.31 12.18 16.98
C GLY A 73 1.74 11.72 15.62
N ALA A 74 0.44 11.40 15.56
CA ALA A 74 -0.21 10.88 14.35
C ALA A 74 -0.11 11.83 13.13
N PRO A 75 -0.36 13.14 13.25
CA PRO A 75 -0.22 14.05 12.10
C PRO A 75 1.19 14.09 11.53
N TRP A 76 2.21 14.09 12.40
CA TRP A 76 3.61 14.03 11.97
C TRP A 76 3.93 12.73 11.25
N MET A 77 3.52 11.61 11.82
CA MET A 77 3.74 10.29 11.23
C MET A 77 3.05 10.15 9.87
N LEU A 78 1.81 10.62 9.75
CA LEU A 78 1.06 10.59 8.49
C LEU A 78 1.71 11.47 7.43
N THR A 79 2.14 12.68 7.80
CA THR A 79 2.86 13.60 6.90
C THR A 79 4.18 12.98 6.43
N HIS A 80 4.94 12.39 7.33
CA HIS A 80 6.20 11.73 7.02
C HIS A 80 6.00 10.51 6.11
N SER A 81 5.02 9.67 6.42
CA SER A 81 4.66 8.51 5.59
C SER A 81 4.19 8.92 4.19
N LEU A 82 3.42 10.00 4.10
CA LEU A 82 2.99 10.57 2.82
C LEU A 82 4.18 11.05 2.00
N TRP A 83 5.09 11.80 2.62
CA TRP A 83 6.31 12.26 1.98
C TRP A 83 7.16 11.10 1.45
N GLN A 84 7.39 10.08 2.26
CA GLN A 84 8.12 8.89 1.84
C GLN A 84 7.42 8.19 0.67
N SER A 85 6.09 8.06 0.72
CA SER A 85 5.31 7.46 -0.37
C SER A 85 5.42 8.25 -1.67
N LEU A 86 5.39 9.57 -1.60
CA LEU A 86 5.57 10.45 -2.76
C LEU A 86 6.95 10.27 -3.40
N LEU A 87 8.01 10.23 -2.59
CA LEU A 87 9.37 10.04 -3.08
C LEU A 87 9.53 8.67 -3.75
N ILE A 88 9.08 7.62 -3.10
CA ILE A 88 9.13 6.25 -3.65
C ILE A 88 8.38 6.17 -4.98
N MET A 89 7.14 6.65 -5.03
CA MET A 89 6.34 6.60 -6.25
C MET A 89 6.91 7.47 -7.37
N HIS A 90 7.52 8.59 -7.03
CA HIS A 90 8.22 9.42 -8.01
C HIS A 90 9.43 8.70 -8.60
N GLU A 91 10.21 8.02 -7.76
CA GLU A 91 11.41 7.28 -8.17
C GLU A 91 11.07 6.07 -9.05
N ILE A 92 10.13 5.23 -8.59
CA ILE A 92 9.79 4.00 -9.31
C ILE A 92 8.84 4.21 -10.48
N ASP A 93 8.12 5.31 -10.51
CA ASP A 93 7.15 5.71 -11.55
C ASP A 93 6.19 4.57 -11.98
N PRO A 94 5.39 3.98 -11.07
CA PRO A 94 4.53 2.86 -11.42
C PRO A 94 3.39 3.31 -12.34
N ASP A 95 2.93 2.43 -13.22
CA ASP A 95 1.77 2.68 -14.08
C ASP A 95 0.47 2.77 -13.27
N CYS A 96 0.39 1.96 -12.22
CA CYS A 96 -0.72 2.00 -11.28
C CYS A 96 -0.32 1.50 -9.89
N VAL A 97 -1.16 1.79 -8.93
CA VAL A 97 -0.99 1.44 -7.52
C VAL A 97 -2.17 0.60 -7.08
N LEU A 98 -1.91 -0.52 -6.41
CA LEU A 98 -2.92 -1.41 -5.86
C LEU A 98 -2.88 -1.39 -4.33
N GLY A 99 -3.91 -0.87 -3.70
CA GLY A 99 -4.11 -0.89 -2.26
C GLY A 99 -4.89 -2.13 -1.82
N MET A 100 -4.28 -2.93 -0.98
CA MET A 100 -4.88 -4.15 -0.42
C MET A 100 -5.33 -3.98 1.03
N GLY A 101 -5.09 -2.80 1.61
CA GLY A 101 -5.36 -2.52 3.00
C GLY A 101 -4.11 -2.47 3.88
N GLY A 102 -4.32 -2.19 5.16
CA GLY A 102 -3.25 -1.93 6.10
C GLY A 102 -2.82 -0.46 6.16
N TYR A 103 -1.90 -0.17 7.05
CA TYR A 103 -1.52 1.21 7.40
C TYR A 103 -0.83 1.98 6.26
N VAL A 104 -0.16 1.27 5.38
CA VAL A 104 0.57 1.86 4.25
C VAL A 104 -0.38 2.35 3.15
N SER A 105 -1.56 1.75 3.03
CA SER A 105 -2.51 2.09 1.97
C SER A 105 -3.07 3.50 2.09
N GLY A 106 -3.18 4.06 3.30
CA GLY A 106 -3.61 5.43 3.52
C GLY A 106 -2.67 6.45 2.88
N PRO A 107 -1.45 6.60 3.41
CA PRO A 107 -0.45 7.53 2.85
C PRO A 107 -0.12 7.21 1.40
N GLY A 108 0.04 5.93 1.05
CA GLY A 108 0.33 5.50 -0.31
C GLY A 108 -0.80 5.82 -1.30
N GLY A 109 -2.06 5.63 -0.90
CA GLY A 109 -3.21 5.97 -1.74
C GLY A 109 -3.36 7.46 -1.99
N VAL A 110 -3.11 8.28 -0.98
CA VAL A 110 -3.08 9.74 -1.14
C VAL A 110 -1.94 10.18 -2.05
N ALA A 111 -0.75 9.60 -1.86
CA ALA A 111 0.40 9.87 -2.72
C ALA A 111 0.11 9.51 -4.20
N ALA A 112 -0.50 8.36 -4.45
CA ALA A 112 -0.92 7.96 -5.78
C ALA A 112 -1.85 9.00 -6.42
N ARG A 113 -2.81 9.50 -5.65
CA ARG A 113 -3.76 10.53 -6.14
C ARG A 113 -3.07 11.85 -6.44
N VAL A 114 -2.15 12.30 -5.57
CA VAL A 114 -1.37 13.53 -5.77
C VAL A 114 -0.52 13.44 -7.05
N LEU A 115 0.12 12.30 -7.28
CA LEU A 115 0.93 12.04 -8.47
C LEU A 115 0.10 11.62 -9.70
N ARG A 116 -1.23 11.69 -9.62
CA ARG A 116 -2.16 11.32 -10.70
C ARG A 116 -1.98 9.89 -11.22
N LYS A 117 -1.51 8.98 -10.35
CA LYS A 117 -1.44 7.56 -10.64
C LYS A 117 -2.82 6.92 -10.52
N LYS A 118 -3.08 5.90 -11.32
CA LYS A 118 -4.30 5.10 -11.19
C LYS A 118 -4.24 4.32 -9.88
N LEU A 119 -5.21 4.56 -9.00
CA LEU A 119 -5.34 3.87 -7.72
C LEU A 119 -6.46 2.83 -7.81
N TYR A 120 -6.08 1.58 -7.65
CA TYR A 120 -7.00 0.46 -7.51
C TYR A 120 -7.00 0.00 -6.07
N LEU A 121 -8.17 -0.35 -5.55
CA LEU A 121 -8.33 -0.93 -4.23
C LEU A 121 -8.94 -2.31 -4.35
N HIS A 122 -8.48 -3.22 -3.53
CA HIS A 122 -9.09 -4.53 -3.35
C HIS A 122 -9.47 -4.70 -1.88
N GLU A 123 -10.76 -4.98 -1.64
CA GLU A 123 -11.28 -5.28 -0.31
C GLU A 123 -11.63 -6.76 -0.23
N GLN A 124 -10.87 -7.48 0.56
CA GLN A 124 -11.06 -8.91 0.76
C GLN A 124 -11.85 -9.26 2.03
N ASN A 125 -12.22 -8.26 2.83
CA ASN A 125 -12.97 -8.47 4.06
C ASN A 125 -14.46 -8.22 3.85
N ALA A 126 -15.30 -8.96 4.56
CA ALA A 126 -16.75 -8.74 4.55
C ALA A 126 -17.17 -7.35 5.08
N VAL A 127 -16.32 -6.74 5.90
CA VAL A 127 -16.50 -5.38 6.39
C VAL A 127 -15.36 -4.52 5.87
N VAL A 128 -15.70 -3.51 5.10
CA VAL A 128 -14.73 -2.58 4.49
C VAL A 128 -13.94 -1.87 5.59
N GLY A 129 -12.62 -1.97 5.51
CA GLY A 129 -11.71 -1.27 6.41
C GLY A 129 -11.84 0.26 6.30
N PHE A 130 -11.61 0.96 7.42
CA PHE A 130 -11.72 2.42 7.46
C PHE A 130 -10.88 3.12 6.38
N THR A 131 -9.64 2.68 6.21
CA THR A 131 -8.72 3.21 5.20
C THR A 131 -9.26 3.03 3.79
N ASN A 132 -9.72 1.82 3.43
CA ASN A 132 -10.28 1.54 2.12
C ASN A 132 -11.57 2.34 1.86
N ARG A 133 -12.39 2.54 2.90
CA ARG A 133 -13.60 3.36 2.81
C ARG A 133 -13.29 4.82 2.45
N LEU A 134 -12.25 5.39 3.05
CA LEU A 134 -11.81 6.76 2.71
C LEU A 134 -11.20 6.82 1.31
N LEU A 135 -10.32 5.89 0.97
CA LEU A 135 -9.63 5.84 -0.32
C LEU A 135 -10.59 5.54 -1.48
N ALA A 136 -11.69 4.84 -1.23
CA ALA A 136 -12.70 4.55 -2.27
C ALA A 136 -13.24 5.82 -2.93
N ARG A 137 -13.23 6.96 -2.23
CA ARG A 137 -13.66 8.26 -2.78
C ARG A 137 -12.71 8.83 -3.82
N ILE A 138 -11.46 8.41 -3.82
CA ILE A 138 -10.41 8.91 -4.72
C ILE A 138 -9.81 7.81 -5.60
N ALA A 139 -10.23 6.57 -5.41
CA ALA A 139 -9.78 5.43 -6.19
C ALA A 139 -10.32 5.48 -7.63
N THR A 140 -9.53 4.95 -8.55
CA THR A 140 -9.96 4.73 -9.94
C THR A 140 -11.00 3.64 -10.01
N ARG A 141 -10.82 2.58 -9.22
CA ARG A 141 -11.75 1.46 -9.10
C ARG A 141 -11.53 0.69 -7.79
N VAL A 142 -12.62 0.15 -7.26
CA VAL A 142 -12.61 -0.75 -6.11
C VAL A 142 -13.05 -2.14 -6.58
N PHE A 143 -12.33 -3.17 -6.15
CA PHE A 143 -12.67 -4.57 -6.36
C PHE A 143 -13.06 -5.19 -5.01
N GLU A 144 -14.12 -5.97 -4.99
CA GLU A 144 -14.62 -6.71 -3.84
C GLU A 144 -14.71 -8.23 -4.16
#